data_3143278e6d665932ac8bc0557bb3c66f
#
_entry.id   3143278e6d665932ac8bc0557bb3c66f
#
_cell.length_a   1.000
_cell.length_b   1.000
_cell.length_c   1.000
_cell.angle_alpha   90.00
_cell.angle_beta   90.00
_cell.angle_gamma   90.00
#
_symmetry.space_group_name_H-M   'P 1'
#
loop_
_entity.id
_entity.type
_entity.pdbx_description
1 polymer ?
#
loop_
_entity_poly.entity_id
_entity_poly.type
_entity_poly.pdbx_seq_one_letter_code
_entity_poly.pdbx_strand_id
1 'polypeptide(L)'
;MTTLRQHVRNASGFALVWTVAKVAHRVRYQSAASIPREGPAILVANHLTMTDPLAVARIAISHRRFPHFLAMQEVFGWPGVGSLARATGQIPVARGSASAAAALDAASERLEQGQLVALYPEGKLTAEPDQMPGPARTGAARLALRHPDAPVIPVGTWGPKQGNEHIWHRHTACLSVGPAVDLSRWAGRTDEAAARETTDVIMAAIRDEIAHAKQMWHDR
;
A
#
# COMPACT_ATOMS: atom_id res chain seq x y z
N MET A 1 -27.52 -0.45 -8.87
CA MET A 1 -27.72 0.99 -8.55
C MET A 1 -26.76 1.39 -7.43
N THR A 2 -25.54 1.73 -7.76
CA THR A 2 -24.57 2.30 -6.80
C THR A 2 -25.07 3.70 -6.48
N THR A 3 -25.64 3.87 -5.32
CA THR A 3 -26.41 5.05 -4.98
C THR A 3 -25.54 6.30 -4.91
N LEU A 4 -26.07 7.46 -5.31
CA LEU A 4 -25.49 8.81 -5.16
C LEU A 4 -24.83 9.01 -3.77
N ARG A 5 -25.39 8.39 -2.73
CA ARG A 5 -24.84 8.35 -1.37
C ARG A 5 -23.45 7.70 -1.29
N GLN A 6 -23.14 6.71 -2.11
CA GLN A 6 -21.84 6.03 -2.11
C GLN A 6 -20.77 6.89 -2.79
N HIS A 7 -21.15 7.60 -3.86
CA HIS A 7 -20.26 8.57 -4.52
C HIS A 7 -19.96 9.78 -3.64
N VAL A 8 -20.95 10.34 -2.95
CA VAL A 8 -20.77 11.48 -2.03
C VAL A 8 -19.94 11.05 -0.81
N ARG A 9 -20.17 9.87 -0.26
CA ARG A 9 -19.42 9.32 0.87
C ARG A 9 -17.95 9.06 0.50
N ASN A 10 -17.71 8.57 -0.71
CA ASN A 10 -16.35 8.37 -1.24
C ASN A 10 -15.65 9.73 -1.48
N ALA A 11 -16.36 10.72 -2.02
CA ALA A 11 -15.80 12.06 -2.25
C ALA A 11 -15.43 12.78 -0.95
N SER A 12 -16.26 12.69 0.09
CA SER A 12 -15.99 13.29 1.40
C SER A 12 -14.86 12.58 2.14
N GLY A 13 -14.82 11.25 2.11
CA GLY A 13 -13.70 10.46 2.63
C GLY A 13 -12.40 10.74 1.90
N PHE A 14 -12.48 10.89 0.59
CA PHE A 14 -11.36 11.27 -0.28
C PHE A 14 -10.78 12.63 0.09
N ALA A 15 -11.63 13.65 0.23
CA ALA A 15 -11.21 15.00 0.62
C ALA A 15 -10.57 15.03 2.02
N LEU A 16 -11.15 14.28 2.97
CA LEU A 16 -10.63 14.22 4.33
C LEU A 16 -9.25 13.54 4.38
N VAL A 17 -9.11 12.34 3.77
CA VAL A 17 -7.82 11.62 3.73
C VAL A 17 -6.77 12.45 2.98
N TRP A 18 -7.14 13.09 1.87
CA TRP A 18 -6.25 13.99 1.13
C TRP A 18 -5.76 15.16 1.99
N THR A 19 -6.67 15.80 2.71
CA THR A 19 -6.33 16.95 3.57
C THR A 19 -5.42 16.52 4.72
N VAL A 20 -5.75 15.43 5.40
CA VAL A 20 -4.93 14.87 6.48
C VAL A 20 -3.55 14.46 5.95
N ALA A 21 -3.48 13.76 4.83
CA ALA A 21 -2.23 13.34 4.22
C ALA A 21 -1.37 14.55 3.79
N LYS A 22 -1.99 15.61 3.26
CA LYS A 22 -1.30 16.82 2.83
C LYS A 22 -0.76 17.64 4.01
N VAL A 23 -1.46 17.62 5.14
CA VAL A 23 -1.04 18.30 6.37
C VAL A 23 0.04 17.48 7.09
N ALA A 24 -0.13 16.16 7.18
CA ALA A 24 0.79 15.27 7.91
C ALA A 24 2.12 15.04 7.18
N HIS A 25 2.13 15.11 5.85
CA HIS A 25 3.31 14.75 5.06
C HIS A 25 3.72 15.81 4.05
N ARG A 26 5.02 16.13 4.01
CA ARG A 26 5.69 16.73 2.86
C ARG A 26 6.22 15.60 1.98
N VAL A 27 5.40 15.14 1.05
CA VAL A 27 5.78 14.06 0.14
C VAL A 27 6.34 14.65 -1.14
N ARG A 28 7.56 14.27 -1.48
CA ARG A 28 8.08 14.35 -2.85
C ARG A 28 7.93 12.97 -3.47
N TYR A 29 7.39 12.91 -4.65
CA TYR A 29 7.29 11.63 -5.36
C TYR A 29 7.71 11.79 -6.82
N GLN A 30 8.31 10.72 -7.34
CA GLN A 30 8.64 10.59 -8.74
C GLN A 30 7.60 9.69 -9.40
N SER A 31 7.18 10.09 -10.57
CA SER A 31 6.32 9.40 -11.53
C SER A 31 5.43 8.28 -11.01
N ALA A 32 4.22 8.61 -10.72
CA ALA A 32 3.14 7.66 -10.55
C ALA A 32 2.47 7.26 -11.88
N ALA A 33 3.17 7.39 -12.99
CA ALA A 33 2.63 7.05 -14.32
C ALA A 33 2.21 5.58 -14.44
N SER A 34 2.76 4.72 -13.59
CA SER A 34 2.44 3.28 -13.55
C SER A 34 1.12 2.94 -12.87
N ILE A 35 0.51 3.86 -12.10
CA ILE A 35 -0.77 3.57 -11.43
C ILE A 35 -1.92 3.74 -12.42
N PRO A 36 -2.62 2.66 -12.79
CA PRO A 36 -3.73 2.74 -13.73
C PRO A 36 -4.89 3.54 -13.13
N ARG A 37 -5.53 4.35 -13.96
CA ARG A 37 -6.65 5.19 -13.51
C ARG A 37 -7.91 4.40 -13.23
N GLU A 38 -8.05 3.23 -13.82
CA GLU A 38 -9.21 2.34 -13.73
C GLU A 38 -8.75 0.88 -13.66
N GLY A 39 -9.65 -0.01 -13.31
CA GLY A 39 -9.39 -1.44 -13.18
C GLY A 39 -8.67 -1.84 -11.89
N PRO A 40 -8.49 -3.13 -11.63
CA PRO A 40 -7.80 -3.62 -10.45
C PRO A 40 -6.32 -3.24 -10.47
N ALA A 41 -5.74 -2.99 -9.30
CA ALA A 41 -4.30 -2.79 -9.15
C ALA A 41 -3.86 -3.09 -7.72
N ILE A 42 -2.62 -3.53 -7.56
CA ILE A 42 -2.02 -3.85 -6.28
C ILE A 42 -0.80 -2.95 -6.08
N LEU A 43 -0.83 -2.07 -5.07
CA LEU A 43 0.35 -1.34 -4.62
C LEU A 43 1.08 -2.13 -3.53
N VAL A 44 2.38 -2.27 -3.67
CA VAL A 44 3.24 -2.92 -2.68
C VAL A 44 4.33 -1.94 -2.25
N ALA A 45 4.50 -1.72 -0.95
CA ALA A 45 5.46 -0.74 -0.43
C ALA A 45 6.24 -1.27 0.77
N ASN A 46 7.42 -0.70 1.05
CA ASN A 46 8.09 -0.85 2.34
C ASN A 46 7.42 0.01 3.43
N HIS A 47 7.58 -0.36 4.68
CA HIS A 47 6.84 0.25 5.80
C HIS A 47 7.78 0.81 6.85
N LEU A 48 8.09 2.11 6.80
CA LEU A 48 9.02 2.79 7.70
C LEU A 48 8.33 3.38 8.94
N THR A 49 7.11 3.92 8.75
CA THR A 49 6.40 4.65 9.79
C THR A 49 4.90 4.33 9.78
N MET A 50 4.23 4.52 10.91
CA MET A 50 2.77 4.34 11.02
C MET A 50 1.97 5.26 10.09
N THR A 51 2.59 6.31 9.56
CA THR A 51 1.93 7.30 8.70
C THR A 51 2.17 7.09 7.20
N ASP A 52 3.02 6.12 6.81
CA ASP A 52 3.28 5.79 5.40
C ASP A 52 2.00 5.53 4.59
N PRO A 53 0.94 4.89 5.13
CA PRO A 53 -0.30 4.74 4.39
C PRO A 53 -0.88 6.05 3.88
N LEU A 54 -0.71 7.15 4.61
CA LEU A 54 -1.15 8.47 4.17
C LEU A 54 -0.29 9.00 3.01
N ALA A 55 1.02 8.74 3.04
CA ALA A 55 1.93 9.14 1.97
C ALA A 55 1.64 8.36 0.67
N VAL A 56 1.47 7.04 0.76
CA VAL A 56 1.09 6.17 -0.37
C VAL A 56 -0.31 6.52 -0.88
N ALA A 57 -1.27 6.75 0.03
CA ALA A 57 -2.62 7.19 -0.34
C ALA A 57 -2.59 8.50 -1.13
N ARG A 58 -1.75 9.46 -0.74
CA ARG A 58 -1.62 10.73 -1.45
C ARG A 58 -1.22 10.54 -2.92
N ILE A 59 -0.32 9.60 -3.22
CA ILE A 59 0.06 9.30 -4.60
C ILE A 59 -1.12 8.66 -5.34
N ALA A 60 -1.75 7.63 -4.79
CA ALA A 60 -2.89 6.99 -5.42
C ALA A 60 -4.03 7.99 -5.69
N ILE A 61 -4.32 8.86 -4.73
CA ILE A 61 -5.34 9.90 -4.84
C ILE A 61 -5.01 10.93 -5.93
N SER A 62 -3.74 11.28 -6.15
CA SER A 62 -3.35 12.16 -7.26
C SER A 62 -3.66 11.54 -8.64
N HIS A 63 -3.78 10.21 -8.71
CA HIS A 63 -4.23 9.45 -9.88
C HIS A 63 -5.73 9.15 -9.88
N ARG A 64 -6.49 9.83 -8.99
CA ARG A 64 -7.94 9.63 -8.79
C ARG A 64 -8.30 8.21 -8.35
N ARG A 65 -7.35 7.51 -7.70
CA ARG A 65 -7.55 6.17 -7.15
C ARG A 65 -7.57 6.24 -5.63
N PHE A 66 -8.51 5.53 -5.02
CA PHE A 66 -8.56 5.38 -3.57
C PHE A 66 -7.98 4.02 -3.18
N PRO A 67 -6.90 3.97 -2.39
CA PRO A 67 -6.31 2.70 -1.99
C PRO A 67 -7.04 2.09 -0.79
N HIS A 68 -7.28 0.80 -0.85
CA HIS A 68 -7.78 -0.01 0.25
C HIS A 68 -6.60 -0.76 0.88
N PHE A 69 -6.15 -0.30 2.05
CA PHE A 69 -5.03 -0.90 2.76
C PHE A 69 -5.46 -2.11 3.59
N LEU A 70 -4.60 -3.11 3.63
CA LEU A 70 -4.63 -4.12 4.67
C LEU A 70 -4.03 -3.51 5.94
N ALA A 71 -4.85 -3.24 6.95
CA ALA A 71 -4.47 -2.55 8.17
C ALA A 71 -4.69 -3.43 9.40
N MET A 72 -3.83 -3.30 10.41
CA MET A 72 -3.97 -4.03 11.66
C MET A 72 -5.36 -3.82 12.28
N GLN A 73 -5.97 -4.89 12.77
CA GLN A 73 -7.29 -4.88 13.41
C GLN A 73 -7.39 -3.82 14.53
N GLU A 74 -6.32 -3.60 15.27
CA GLU A 74 -6.25 -2.67 16.37
C GLU A 74 -6.50 -1.21 15.95
N VAL A 75 -6.10 -0.83 14.73
CA VAL A 75 -6.33 0.50 14.16
C VAL A 75 -7.82 0.84 14.09
N PHE A 76 -8.66 -0.17 13.87
CA PHE A 76 -10.10 0.01 13.79
C PHE A 76 -10.77 0.31 15.15
N GLY A 77 -10.06 0.10 16.25
CA GLY A 77 -10.45 0.49 17.61
C GLY A 77 -10.04 1.91 18.01
N TRP A 78 -9.17 2.57 17.23
CA TRP A 78 -8.67 3.89 17.62
C TRP A 78 -9.75 4.97 17.42
N PRO A 79 -9.90 5.91 18.37
CA PRO A 79 -10.86 7.01 18.26
C PRO A 79 -10.67 7.82 16.98
N GLY A 80 -11.72 8.06 16.24
CA GLY A 80 -11.70 8.79 14.97
C GLY A 80 -11.07 8.00 13.80
N VAL A 81 -9.88 7.47 13.98
CA VAL A 81 -9.14 6.71 12.95
C VAL A 81 -9.90 5.45 12.53
N GLY A 82 -10.41 4.67 13.50
CA GLY A 82 -11.17 3.45 13.21
C GLY A 82 -12.46 3.72 12.46
N SER A 83 -13.15 4.80 12.78
CA SER A 83 -14.36 5.22 12.04
C SER A 83 -14.01 5.63 10.60
N LEU A 84 -12.92 6.35 10.40
CA LEU A 84 -12.43 6.71 9.08
C LEU A 84 -12.01 5.47 8.29
N ALA A 85 -11.25 4.56 8.89
CA ALA A 85 -10.81 3.32 8.25
C ALA A 85 -12.02 2.48 7.77
N ARG A 86 -13.04 2.32 8.59
CA ARG A 86 -14.30 1.65 8.20
C ARG A 86 -15.04 2.40 7.09
N ALA A 87 -15.19 3.72 7.24
CA ALA A 87 -15.93 4.53 6.26
C ALA A 87 -15.25 4.54 4.88
N THR A 88 -13.92 4.43 4.85
CA THR A 88 -13.11 4.37 3.63
C THR A 88 -12.85 2.96 3.13
N GLY A 89 -13.42 1.93 3.78
CA GLY A 89 -13.37 0.54 3.34
C GLY A 89 -11.99 -0.09 3.44
N GLN A 90 -11.19 0.30 4.45
CA GLN A 90 -9.93 -0.36 4.74
C GLN A 90 -10.17 -1.80 5.20
N ILE A 91 -9.23 -2.69 4.96
CA ILE A 91 -9.36 -4.13 5.18
C ILE A 91 -8.67 -4.50 6.51
N PRO A 92 -9.42 -4.95 7.53
CA PRO A 92 -8.83 -5.33 8.80
C PRO A 92 -8.06 -6.66 8.69
N VAL A 93 -6.87 -6.71 9.28
CA VAL A 93 -6.06 -7.91 9.42
C VAL A 93 -5.78 -8.14 10.90
N ALA A 94 -6.35 -9.19 11.48
CA ALA A 94 -5.95 -9.63 12.81
C ALA A 94 -4.71 -10.54 12.73
N ARG A 95 -4.04 -10.73 13.84
CA ARG A 95 -2.90 -11.64 13.93
C ARG A 95 -3.38 -13.09 13.87
N GLY A 96 -2.73 -13.91 13.05
CA GLY A 96 -3.03 -15.32 12.90
C GLY A 96 -3.32 -15.71 11.45
N SER A 97 -3.13 -17.00 11.13
CA SER A 97 -3.22 -17.52 9.75
C SER A 97 -4.63 -17.43 9.15
N ALA A 98 -5.66 -17.76 9.93
CA ALA A 98 -7.04 -17.72 9.46
C ALA A 98 -7.50 -16.29 9.14
N SER A 99 -7.11 -15.33 9.96
CA SER A 99 -7.42 -13.93 9.71
C SER A 99 -6.67 -13.35 8.52
N ALA A 100 -5.43 -13.78 8.28
CA ALA A 100 -4.68 -13.38 7.10
C ALA A 100 -5.35 -13.89 5.81
N ALA A 101 -5.88 -15.10 5.80
CA ALA A 101 -6.63 -15.64 4.67
C ALA A 101 -7.91 -14.82 4.41
N ALA A 102 -8.71 -14.53 5.43
CA ALA A 102 -9.91 -13.72 5.31
C ALA A 102 -9.62 -12.29 4.81
N ALA A 103 -8.50 -11.69 5.23
CA ALA A 103 -8.08 -10.39 4.74
C ALA A 103 -7.68 -10.43 3.26
N LEU A 104 -7.03 -11.51 2.80
CA LEU A 104 -6.72 -11.70 1.38
C LEU A 104 -7.99 -11.93 0.54
N ASP A 105 -8.98 -12.63 1.08
CA ASP A 105 -10.26 -12.82 0.40
C ASP A 105 -11.01 -11.48 0.27
N ALA A 106 -11.04 -10.67 1.33
CA ALA A 106 -11.59 -9.32 1.27
C ALA A 106 -10.83 -8.39 0.29
N ALA A 107 -9.51 -8.55 0.20
CA ALA A 107 -8.69 -7.83 -0.78
C ALA A 107 -8.99 -8.29 -2.23
N SER A 108 -9.21 -9.60 -2.42
CA SER A 108 -9.63 -10.19 -3.68
C SER A 108 -10.95 -9.60 -4.17
N GLU A 109 -11.96 -9.52 -3.30
CA GLU A 109 -13.25 -8.89 -3.61
C GLU A 109 -13.09 -7.41 -4.04
N ARG A 110 -12.14 -6.67 -3.46
CA ARG A 110 -11.85 -5.29 -3.88
C ARG A 110 -11.27 -5.23 -5.29
N LEU A 111 -10.34 -6.14 -5.62
CA LEU A 111 -9.77 -6.24 -6.96
C LEU A 111 -10.83 -6.62 -7.99
N GLU A 112 -11.72 -7.58 -7.69
CA GLU A 112 -12.84 -7.97 -8.56
C GLU A 112 -13.79 -6.80 -8.84
N GLN A 113 -13.91 -5.85 -7.90
CA GLN A 113 -14.65 -4.61 -8.07
C GLN A 113 -13.86 -3.53 -8.85
N GLY A 114 -12.69 -3.86 -9.41
CA GLY A 114 -11.83 -2.91 -10.12
C GLY A 114 -11.15 -1.89 -9.22
N GLN A 115 -11.02 -2.19 -7.91
CA GLN A 115 -10.45 -1.26 -6.95
C GLN A 115 -8.94 -1.44 -6.79
N LEU A 116 -8.30 -0.47 -6.15
CA LEU A 116 -6.88 -0.47 -5.84
C LEU A 116 -6.68 -0.98 -4.41
N VAL A 117 -5.92 -2.06 -4.26
CA VAL A 117 -5.49 -2.59 -2.98
C VAL A 117 -4.04 -2.19 -2.70
N ALA A 118 -3.74 -1.80 -1.48
CA ALA A 118 -2.38 -1.47 -1.06
C ALA A 118 -1.97 -2.28 0.17
N LEU A 119 -0.77 -2.80 0.16
CA LEU A 119 -0.26 -3.60 1.27
C LEU A 119 1.25 -3.46 1.44
N TYR A 120 1.68 -3.76 2.66
CA TYR A 120 3.08 -3.81 3.05
C TYR A 120 3.49 -5.27 3.22
N PRO A 121 4.29 -5.85 2.31
CA PRO A 121 4.59 -7.29 2.35
C PRO A 121 5.31 -7.73 3.63
N GLU A 122 6.04 -6.83 4.29
CA GLU A 122 6.69 -7.09 5.58
C GLU A 122 5.67 -7.42 6.70
N GLY A 123 4.44 -6.87 6.61
CA GLY A 123 3.39 -7.01 7.63
C GLY A 123 3.73 -6.39 8.98
N LYS A 124 4.75 -5.55 9.03
CA LYS A 124 5.25 -4.81 10.20
C LYS A 124 6.09 -3.61 9.73
N LEU A 125 6.39 -2.69 10.63
CA LEU A 125 7.35 -1.64 10.35
C LEU A 125 8.75 -2.21 10.14
N THR A 126 9.48 -1.67 9.17
CA THR A 126 10.89 -2.00 8.91
C THR A 126 11.73 -1.68 10.14
N ALA A 127 12.37 -2.69 10.74
CA ALA A 127 13.21 -2.53 11.92
C ALA A 127 14.67 -2.25 11.60
N GLU A 128 15.11 -2.59 10.38
CA GLU A 128 16.51 -2.55 9.96
C GLU A 128 17.07 -1.11 10.00
N PRO A 129 18.31 -0.93 10.50
CA PRO A 129 18.93 0.40 10.62
C PRO A 129 19.11 1.13 9.29
N ASP A 130 19.34 0.38 8.22
CA ASP A 130 19.52 0.89 6.85
C ASP A 130 18.19 1.16 6.13
N GLN A 131 17.05 0.97 6.81
CA GLN A 131 15.69 1.12 6.31
C GLN A 131 15.34 0.18 5.15
N MET A 132 16.14 -0.82 4.88
CA MET A 132 15.83 -1.85 3.89
C MET A 132 14.78 -2.82 4.43
N PRO A 133 13.82 -3.25 3.60
CA PRO A 133 12.76 -4.14 4.04
C PRO A 133 13.32 -5.51 4.44
N GLY A 134 12.86 -6.01 5.57
CA GLY A 134 13.15 -7.33 6.08
C GLY A 134 12.40 -8.46 5.36
N PRO A 135 12.31 -9.64 5.97
CA PRO A 135 11.57 -10.77 5.40
C PRO A 135 10.11 -10.43 5.16
N ALA A 136 9.61 -10.79 3.98
CA ALA A 136 8.24 -10.56 3.56
C ALA A 136 7.36 -11.80 3.73
N ARG A 137 6.06 -11.57 3.87
CA ARG A 137 5.01 -12.60 3.84
C ARG A 137 4.52 -12.78 2.40
N THR A 138 4.07 -13.98 2.06
CA THR A 138 3.61 -14.33 0.71
C THR A 138 2.23 -13.75 0.33
N GLY A 139 1.60 -12.97 1.20
CA GLY A 139 0.24 -12.46 0.99
C GLY A 139 0.09 -11.62 -0.28
N ALA A 140 1.04 -10.71 -0.56
CA ALA A 140 1.05 -9.89 -1.77
C ALA A 140 1.16 -10.74 -3.03
N ALA A 141 2.08 -11.71 -3.03
CA ALA A 141 2.28 -12.65 -4.13
C ALA A 141 1.05 -13.52 -4.37
N ARG A 142 0.46 -14.07 -3.30
CA ARG A 142 -0.77 -14.88 -3.42
C ARG A 142 -1.93 -14.08 -4.01
N LEU A 143 -2.06 -12.81 -3.62
CA LEU A 143 -3.09 -11.93 -4.17
C LEU A 143 -2.82 -11.65 -5.65
N ALA A 144 -1.58 -11.35 -6.02
CA ALA A 144 -1.17 -11.12 -7.41
C ALA A 144 -1.39 -12.35 -8.30
N LEU A 145 -1.02 -13.53 -7.82
CA LEU A 145 -1.21 -14.79 -8.56
C LEU A 145 -2.68 -15.17 -8.76
N ARG A 146 -3.57 -14.75 -7.83
CA ARG A 146 -5.03 -14.93 -7.98
C ARG A 146 -5.64 -13.92 -8.96
N HIS A 147 -5.00 -12.77 -9.16
CA HIS A 147 -5.50 -11.68 -10.00
C HIS A 147 -4.44 -11.24 -11.01
N PRO A 148 -4.16 -12.07 -12.05
CA PRO A 148 -3.13 -11.77 -13.05
C PRO A 148 -3.42 -10.49 -13.85
N ASP A 149 -4.68 -10.05 -13.90
CA ASP A 149 -5.09 -8.80 -14.55
C ASP A 149 -4.82 -7.54 -13.70
N ALA A 150 -4.48 -7.71 -12.42
CA ALA A 150 -4.17 -6.63 -11.52
C ALA A 150 -2.65 -6.37 -11.51
N PRO A 151 -2.14 -5.31 -12.16
CA PRO A 151 -0.73 -5.00 -12.13
C PRO A 151 -0.23 -4.77 -10.70
N VAL A 152 0.90 -5.36 -10.37
CA VAL A 152 1.59 -5.15 -9.09
C VAL A 152 2.58 -4.01 -9.24
N ILE A 153 2.37 -2.94 -8.51
CA ILE A 153 3.14 -1.69 -8.64
C ILE A 153 3.96 -1.48 -7.38
N PRO A 154 5.30 -1.53 -7.47
CA PRO A 154 6.17 -1.31 -6.33
C PRO A 154 6.27 0.17 -6.00
N VAL A 155 6.32 0.46 -4.71
CA VAL A 155 6.53 1.81 -4.16
C VAL A 155 7.66 1.76 -3.15
N GLY A 156 8.72 2.49 -3.41
CA GLY A 156 9.82 2.69 -2.47
C GLY A 156 9.60 3.97 -1.66
N THR A 157 9.65 3.86 -0.35
CA THR A 157 9.59 5.01 0.56
C THR A 157 10.95 5.20 1.23
N TRP A 158 11.45 6.45 1.25
CA TRP A 158 12.66 6.84 1.94
C TRP A 158 12.48 8.16 2.69
N GLY A 159 13.01 8.22 3.93
CA GLY A 159 12.99 9.43 4.73
C GLY A 159 13.67 9.20 6.08
N PRO A 160 13.84 10.22 6.92
CA PRO A 160 14.40 10.02 8.24
C PRO A 160 13.50 9.06 9.00
N LYS A 161 14.13 8.03 9.58
CA LYS A 161 13.47 7.12 10.53
C LYS A 161 13.18 7.94 11.78
N GLN A 162 12.01 8.54 11.81
CA GLN A 162 11.59 9.26 13.00
C GLN A 162 11.10 8.21 13.99
N GLY A 163 11.72 8.20 15.17
CA GLY A 163 11.21 7.42 16.30
C GLY A 163 9.73 7.71 16.53
N ASN A 164 9.09 7.03 17.45
CA ASN A 164 7.65 7.10 17.78
C ASN A 164 7.09 8.52 18.05
N GLU A 165 7.75 9.53 17.55
CA GLU A 165 7.53 10.93 17.83
C GLU A 165 6.36 11.45 16.98
N HIS A 166 5.21 11.47 17.63
CA HIS A 166 4.06 12.29 17.32
C HIS A 166 3.60 12.31 15.86
N ILE A 167 2.51 11.63 15.58
CA ILE A 167 1.71 11.70 14.34
C ILE A 167 1.41 13.15 13.88
N TRP A 168 1.65 14.14 14.71
CA TRP A 168 1.44 15.57 14.48
C TRP A 168 2.65 16.30 13.88
N HIS A 169 3.85 15.70 13.82
CA HIS A 169 4.98 16.30 13.12
C HIS A 169 4.90 16.00 11.62
N ARG A 170 5.11 17.04 10.81
CA ARG A 170 5.14 16.90 9.34
C ARG A 170 6.31 16.03 8.92
N HIS A 171 6.02 14.80 8.56
CA HIS A 171 7.02 13.89 8.03
C HIS A 171 7.38 14.28 6.59
N THR A 172 8.65 14.36 6.30
CA THR A 172 9.13 14.49 4.92
C THR A 172 9.53 13.10 4.44
N ALA A 173 8.99 12.68 3.31
CA ALA A 173 9.36 11.42 2.68
C ALA A 173 9.51 11.62 1.17
N CYS A 174 10.44 10.90 0.58
CA CYS A 174 10.53 10.69 -0.87
C CYS A 174 9.92 9.34 -1.20
N LEU A 175 9.07 9.30 -2.21
CA LEU A 175 8.46 8.08 -2.71
C LEU A 175 8.79 7.93 -4.20
N SER A 176 9.22 6.73 -4.58
CA SER A 176 9.37 6.34 -5.98
C SER A 176 8.35 5.27 -6.32
N VAL A 177 7.70 5.41 -7.47
CA VAL A 177 6.71 4.45 -7.97
C VAL A 177 7.26 3.83 -9.24
N GLY A 178 7.52 2.55 -9.21
CA GLY A 178 8.11 1.79 -10.29
C GLY A 178 7.10 1.30 -11.33
N PRO A 179 7.61 0.70 -12.41
CA PRO A 179 6.78 -0.01 -13.38
C PRO A 179 6.10 -1.22 -12.74
N ALA A 180 5.03 -1.69 -13.38
CA ALA A 180 4.39 -2.93 -12.96
C ALA A 180 5.40 -4.09 -13.01
N VAL A 181 5.40 -4.90 -11.96
CA VAL A 181 6.28 -6.08 -11.87
C VAL A 181 5.82 -7.13 -12.86
N ASP A 182 6.71 -7.63 -13.69
CA ASP A 182 6.41 -8.74 -14.59
C ASP A 182 6.32 -10.06 -13.82
N LEU A 183 5.12 -10.59 -13.73
CA LEU A 183 4.80 -11.86 -13.08
C LEU A 183 4.35 -12.94 -14.08
N SER A 184 4.53 -12.72 -15.37
CA SER A 184 4.09 -13.62 -16.45
C SER A 184 4.62 -15.04 -16.31
N ARG A 185 5.86 -15.20 -15.78
CA ARG A 185 6.49 -16.49 -15.51
C ARG A 185 5.67 -17.40 -14.59
N TRP A 186 4.85 -16.82 -13.71
CA TRP A 186 4.04 -17.57 -12.74
C TRP A 186 2.54 -17.59 -13.09
N ALA A 187 2.20 -17.18 -14.32
CA ALA A 187 0.82 -17.18 -14.78
C ALA A 187 0.16 -18.56 -14.61
N GLY A 188 -1.00 -18.60 -13.97
CA GLY A 188 -1.75 -19.82 -13.69
C GLY A 188 -1.20 -20.69 -12.54
N ARG A 189 -0.11 -20.28 -11.87
CA ARG A 189 0.43 -20.97 -10.70
C ARG A 189 -0.08 -20.33 -9.41
N THR A 190 -0.50 -21.18 -8.45
CA THR A 190 -0.96 -20.73 -7.12
C THR A 190 -0.32 -21.51 -5.98
N ASP A 191 0.68 -22.33 -6.31
CA ASP A 191 1.42 -23.17 -5.36
C ASP A 191 2.34 -22.33 -4.45
N GLU A 192 2.80 -22.96 -3.37
CA GLU A 192 3.66 -22.29 -2.37
C GLU A 192 5.01 -21.84 -2.93
N ALA A 193 5.59 -22.59 -3.85
CA ALA A 193 6.86 -22.24 -4.48
C ALA A 193 6.69 -20.99 -5.34
N ALA A 194 5.63 -20.94 -6.17
CA ALA A 194 5.30 -19.75 -6.96
C ALA A 194 5.08 -18.52 -6.07
N ALA A 195 4.38 -18.68 -4.94
CA ALA A 195 4.13 -17.59 -4.02
C ALA A 195 5.43 -17.04 -3.38
N ARG A 196 6.40 -17.91 -3.07
CA ARG A 196 7.71 -17.49 -2.54
C ARG A 196 8.54 -16.79 -3.61
N GLU A 197 8.71 -17.42 -4.79
CA GLU A 197 9.45 -16.82 -5.90
C GLU A 197 8.89 -15.46 -6.31
N THR A 198 7.56 -15.34 -6.41
CA THR A 198 6.88 -14.08 -6.70
C THR A 198 7.12 -13.04 -5.60
N THR A 199 7.13 -13.47 -4.32
CA THR A 199 7.43 -12.57 -3.20
C THR A 199 8.84 -12.00 -3.34
N ASP A 200 9.82 -12.82 -3.68
CA ASP A 200 11.21 -12.37 -3.84
C ASP A 200 11.34 -11.33 -4.95
N VAL A 201 10.66 -11.54 -6.08
CA VAL A 201 10.65 -10.56 -7.20
C VAL A 201 9.94 -9.26 -6.82
N ILE A 202 8.81 -9.33 -6.12
CA ILE A 202 8.11 -8.14 -5.60
C ILE A 202 9.02 -7.37 -4.65
N MET A 203 9.70 -8.06 -3.74
CA MET A 203 10.61 -7.42 -2.78
C MET A 203 11.85 -6.83 -3.44
N ALA A 204 12.37 -7.43 -4.50
CA ALA A 204 13.45 -6.86 -5.31
C ALA A 204 13.00 -5.54 -5.94
N ALA A 205 11.84 -5.52 -6.59
CA ALA A 205 11.28 -4.31 -7.19
C ALA A 205 11.04 -3.19 -6.15
N ILE A 206 10.58 -3.53 -4.94
CA ILE A 206 10.46 -2.54 -3.85
C ILE A 206 11.84 -1.98 -3.47
N ARG A 207 12.89 -2.82 -3.38
CA ARG A 207 14.25 -2.36 -3.05
C ARG A 207 14.82 -1.42 -4.11
N ASP A 208 14.57 -1.69 -5.38
CA ASP A 208 14.97 -0.82 -6.49
C ASP A 208 14.31 0.56 -6.35
N GLU A 209 13.00 0.59 -6.02
CA GLU A 209 12.29 1.85 -5.82
C GLU A 209 12.73 2.59 -4.54
N ILE A 210 13.16 1.88 -3.50
CA ILE A 210 13.77 2.49 -2.31
C ILE A 210 15.09 3.18 -2.71
N ALA A 211 15.90 2.57 -3.58
CA ALA A 211 17.14 3.18 -4.05
C ALA A 211 16.87 4.49 -4.82
N HIS A 212 15.85 4.51 -5.69
CA HIS A 212 15.41 5.71 -6.38
C HIS A 212 14.90 6.79 -5.40
N ALA A 213 14.06 6.42 -4.43
CA ALA A 213 13.55 7.35 -3.41
C ALA A 213 14.68 7.93 -2.54
N LYS A 214 15.69 7.11 -2.23
CA LYS A 214 16.89 7.53 -1.50
C LYS A 214 17.72 8.53 -2.29
N GLN A 215 17.93 8.30 -3.59
CA GLN A 215 18.59 9.24 -4.47
C GLN A 215 17.85 10.58 -4.49
N MET A 216 16.53 10.57 -4.71
CA MET A 216 15.68 11.78 -4.65
C MET A 216 15.79 12.53 -3.31
N TRP A 217 16.08 11.80 -2.24
CA TRP A 217 16.28 12.38 -0.91
C TRP A 217 17.61 13.16 -0.82
N HIS A 218 18.67 12.66 -1.43
CA HIS A 218 19.98 13.29 -1.42
C HIS A 218 20.11 14.47 -2.40
N ASP A 219 19.33 14.46 -3.49
CA ASP A 219 19.30 15.49 -4.53
C ASP A 219 18.42 16.72 -4.17
N ARG A 220 18.15 16.97 -2.88
CA ARG A 220 17.26 18.05 -2.39
C ARG A 220 18.00 19.35 -2.20
#